data_095d0213e3139871010b8cdc7d18ef51
#
_entry.id   095d0213e3139871010b8cdc7d18ef51
#
_cell.length_a   1.000
_cell.length_b   1.000
_cell.length_c   1.000
_cell.angle_alpha   90.00
_cell.angle_beta   90.00
_cell.angle_gamma   90.00
#
_symmetry.space_group_name_H-M   'P 1'
#
loop_
_entity.id
_entity.type
_entity.pdbx_description
1 polymer ?
#
loop_
_entity_poly.entity_id
_entity_poly.type
_entity_poly.pdbx_seq_one_letter_code
_entity_poly.pdbx_strand_id
1 'polypeptide(L)'
;FIDFASGLPTIEHIHEVAPEGTKVIYSDIDPVTVAYAQEIIGDNENVKYVQCDAAKPEGVLDSGIVEEMFGNNRKVAIGFNGISWFLTSDEVNHAMSVLYNWSGDDSKLFISEGDNPETPEKAEKLRQFYENVGQPIFYKPMEEFAALIQPWNIAEPGMKKLEEWLEMSTEVSETIEKDWQGVGAIYGGFLAK
;
A
#
# COMPACT_ATOMS: atom_id res chain seq x y z
N PHE A 1 2.42 -4.28 12.67
CA PHE A 1 2.13 -3.78 11.32
C PHE A 1 0.97 -4.53 10.69
N ILE A 2 0.20 -3.85 9.86
CA ILE A 2 -0.72 -4.48 8.90
C ILE A 2 -0.35 -3.93 7.53
N ASP A 3 -0.08 -4.81 6.57
CA ASP A 3 0.32 -4.41 5.22
C ASP A 3 -0.64 -5.02 4.18
N PHE A 4 -1.25 -4.15 3.38
CA PHE A 4 -2.24 -4.53 2.38
C PHE A 4 -1.60 -4.59 0.99
N ALA A 5 -1.99 -5.61 0.20
CA ALA A 5 -1.44 -5.89 -1.12
C ALA A 5 0.10 -6.05 -1.09
N SER A 6 0.57 -6.86 -0.14
CA SER A 6 1.98 -6.99 0.19
C SER A 6 2.80 -7.72 -0.87
N GLY A 7 2.18 -8.46 -1.79
CA GLY A 7 2.88 -9.27 -2.77
C GLY A 7 3.69 -10.41 -2.14
N LEU A 8 4.63 -10.98 -2.89
CA LEU A 8 5.48 -12.06 -2.37
C LEU A 8 6.58 -11.53 -1.45
N PRO A 9 6.78 -12.12 -0.26
CA PRO A 9 7.86 -11.75 0.66
C PRO A 9 9.20 -12.29 0.16
N THR A 10 9.90 -11.52 -0.67
CA THR A 10 11.14 -11.96 -1.32
C THR A 10 12.40 -11.59 -0.54
N ILE A 11 12.64 -10.31 -0.29
CA ILE A 11 13.78 -9.78 0.47
C ILE A 11 13.41 -8.45 1.14
N GLU A 12 14.00 -8.18 2.30
CA GLU A 12 13.83 -6.93 3.06
C GLU A 12 12.36 -6.61 3.39
N HIS A 13 11.57 -7.64 3.63
CA HIS A 13 10.19 -7.45 4.10
C HIS A 13 10.14 -6.84 5.50
N ILE A 14 9.02 -6.22 5.85
CA ILE A 14 8.83 -5.51 7.13
C ILE A 14 9.30 -6.37 8.32
N HIS A 15 8.96 -7.66 8.37
CA HIS A 15 9.33 -8.54 9.48
C HIS A 15 10.82 -8.86 9.55
N GLU A 16 11.58 -8.68 8.46
CA GLU A 16 13.03 -8.92 8.44
C GLU A 16 13.81 -7.68 8.88
N VAL A 17 13.27 -6.47 8.61
CA VAL A 17 13.96 -5.20 8.89
C VAL A 17 13.42 -4.50 10.14
N ALA A 18 12.23 -4.87 10.60
CA ALA A 18 11.64 -4.30 11.81
C ALA A 18 12.35 -4.82 13.08
N PRO A 19 12.25 -4.11 14.21
CA PRO A 19 12.78 -4.59 15.48
C PRO A 19 12.29 -6.00 15.83
N GLU A 20 13.15 -6.79 16.48
CA GLU A 20 12.83 -8.15 16.92
C GLU A 20 11.52 -8.18 17.75
N GLY A 21 10.68 -9.17 17.47
CA GLY A 21 9.36 -9.31 18.11
C GLY A 21 8.27 -8.44 17.53
N THR A 22 8.54 -7.67 16.47
CA THR A 22 7.50 -6.94 15.74
C THR A 22 6.51 -7.91 15.11
N LYS A 23 5.24 -7.71 15.39
CA LYS A 23 4.16 -8.50 14.81
C LYS A 23 3.66 -7.89 13.52
N VAL A 24 3.52 -8.71 12.48
CA VAL A 24 3.12 -8.26 11.14
C VAL A 24 2.01 -9.13 10.57
N ILE A 25 0.98 -8.52 10.07
CA ILE A 25 -0.06 -9.15 9.25
C ILE A 25 0.10 -8.61 7.83
N TYR A 26 0.41 -9.50 6.90
CA TYR A 26 0.42 -9.23 5.47
C TYR A 26 -0.87 -9.70 4.83
N SER A 27 -1.26 -9.07 3.73
CA SER A 27 -2.40 -9.53 2.95
C SER A 27 -2.24 -9.28 1.46
N ASP A 28 -2.86 -10.13 0.66
CA ASP A 28 -2.99 -9.95 -0.78
C ASP A 28 -4.32 -10.52 -1.26
N ILE A 29 -4.83 -10.02 -2.37
CA ILE A 29 -6.07 -10.51 -2.97
C ILE A 29 -5.87 -11.85 -3.69
N ASP A 30 -4.67 -12.09 -4.23
CA ASP A 30 -4.36 -13.29 -5.01
C ASP A 30 -4.09 -14.50 -4.11
N PRO A 31 -4.95 -15.55 -4.15
CA PRO A 31 -4.75 -16.73 -3.32
C PRO A 31 -3.46 -17.49 -3.64
N VAL A 32 -2.91 -17.35 -4.85
CA VAL A 32 -1.64 -18.00 -5.21
C VAL A 32 -0.49 -17.29 -4.53
N THR A 33 -0.48 -15.96 -4.56
CA THR A 33 0.48 -15.14 -3.80
C THR A 33 0.43 -15.46 -2.31
N VAL A 34 -0.77 -15.54 -1.74
CA VAL A 34 -0.96 -15.88 -0.32
C VAL A 34 -0.37 -17.24 0.02
N ALA A 35 -0.64 -18.27 -0.79
CA ALA A 35 -0.14 -19.61 -0.54
C ALA A 35 1.41 -19.68 -0.58
N TYR A 36 2.03 -19.07 -1.59
CA TYR A 36 3.49 -18.99 -1.67
C TYR A 36 4.11 -18.17 -0.53
N ALA A 37 3.48 -17.05 -0.18
CA ALA A 37 3.94 -16.21 0.91
C ALA A 37 3.92 -16.95 2.25
N GLN A 38 2.87 -17.73 2.52
CA GLN A 38 2.78 -18.58 3.72
C GLN A 38 3.89 -19.65 3.74
N GLU A 39 4.21 -20.25 2.60
CA GLU A 39 5.31 -21.21 2.49
C GLU A 39 6.67 -20.55 2.77
N ILE A 40 6.92 -19.36 2.22
CA ILE A 40 8.17 -18.61 2.41
C ILE A 40 8.35 -18.19 3.88
N ILE A 41 7.29 -17.68 4.52
CA ILE A 41 7.31 -17.20 5.91
C ILE A 41 7.46 -18.37 6.89
N GLY A 42 6.89 -19.54 6.57
CA GLY A 42 6.97 -20.72 7.42
C GLY A 42 6.31 -20.53 8.80
N ASP A 43 6.92 -21.12 9.82
CA ASP A 43 6.38 -21.16 11.19
C ASP A 43 6.73 -19.90 12.04
N ASN A 44 6.79 -18.72 11.43
CA ASN A 44 7.06 -17.50 12.17
C ASN A 44 5.83 -17.05 12.98
N GLU A 45 5.90 -17.16 14.31
CA GLU A 45 4.81 -16.82 15.23
C GLU A 45 4.43 -15.31 15.20
N ASN A 46 5.35 -14.46 14.78
CA ASN A 46 5.13 -13.00 14.72
C ASN A 46 4.60 -12.53 13.36
N VAL A 47 4.43 -13.44 12.40
CA VAL A 47 4.02 -13.08 11.05
C VAL A 47 2.82 -13.91 10.61
N LYS A 48 1.83 -13.26 10.05
CA LYS A 48 0.69 -13.92 9.40
C LYS A 48 0.54 -13.37 7.99
N TYR A 49 0.14 -14.24 7.07
CA TYR A 49 -0.21 -13.84 5.72
C TYR A 49 -1.61 -14.35 5.39
N VAL A 50 -2.52 -13.46 5.00
CA VAL A 50 -3.94 -13.78 4.77
C VAL A 50 -4.44 -13.26 3.44
N GLN A 51 -5.50 -13.89 2.92
CA GLN A 51 -6.14 -13.36 1.73
C GLN A 51 -7.08 -12.21 2.11
N CYS A 52 -6.89 -11.05 1.47
CA CYS A 52 -7.78 -9.90 1.64
C CYS A 52 -7.74 -8.97 0.42
N ASP A 53 -8.90 -8.47 0.05
CA ASP A 53 -9.04 -7.36 -0.88
C ASP A 53 -8.78 -6.04 -0.14
N ALA A 54 -7.77 -5.28 -0.56
CA ALA A 54 -7.41 -4.00 0.06
C ALA A 54 -8.54 -2.95 -0.02
N ALA A 55 -9.48 -3.08 -0.98
CA ALA A 55 -10.68 -2.27 -1.05
C ALA A 55 -11.66 -2.54 0.11
N LYS A 56 -11.50 -3.68 0.80
CA LYS A 56 -12.35 -4.16 1.89
C LYS A 56 -11.52 -4.62 3.07
N PRO A 57 -10.81 -3.70 3.74
CA PRO A 57 -9.89 -4.05 4.83
C PRO A 57 -10.56 -4.75 6.01
N GLU A 58 -11.89 -4.67 6.13
CA GLU A 58 -12.69 -5.42 7.09
C GLU A 58 -12.42 -6.93 7.01
N GLY A 59 -12.05 -7.44 5.84
CA GLY A 59 -11.69 -8.84 5.65
C GLY A 59 -10.54 -9.30 6.55
N VAL A 60 -9.58 -8.42 6.87
CA VAL A 60 -8.53 -8.67 7.87
C VAL A 60 -9.02 -8.27 9.25
N LEU A 61 -9.60 -7.06 9.37
CA LEU A 61 -9.89 -6.44 10.65
C LEU A 61 -10.93 -7.21 11.48
N ASP A 62 -11.90 -7.86 10.83
CA ASP A 62 -12.99 -8.61 11.47
C ASP A 62 -12.75 -10.13 11.48
N SER A 63 -11.61 -10.60 10.96
CA SER A 63 -11.30 -12.04 10.84
C SER A 63 -10.90 -12.73 12.15
N GLY A 64 -10.68 -11.98 13.23
CA GLY A 64 -10.15 -12.47 14.49
C GLY A 64 -8.61 -12.58 14.51
N ILE A 65 -7.93 -12.50 13.34
CA ILE A 65 -6.47 -12.60 13.27
C ILE A 65 -5.77 -11.40 13.93
N VAL A 66 -6.42 -10.24 13.90
CA VAL A 66 -5.91 -9.04 14.55
C VAL A 66 -5.91 -9.19 16.07
N GLU A 67 -6.97 -9.77 16.62
CA GLU A 67 -7.09 -10.07 18.05
C GLU A 67 -6.07 -11.14 18.48
N GLU A 68 -5.84 -12.16 17.65
CA GLU A 68 -4.81 -13.18 17.87
C GLU A 68 -3.42 -12.56 17.92
N MET A 69 -3.11 -11.69 16.96
CA MET A 69 -1.78 -11.10 16.83
C MET A 69 -1.54 -9.93 17.79
N PHE A 70 -2.48 -9.02 17.92
CA PHE A 70 -2.29 -7.73 18.61
C PHE A 70 -3.11 -7.61 19.90
N GLY A 71 -4.01 -8.54 20.19
CA GLY A 71 -4.99 -8.42 21.27
C GLY A 71 -5.89 -7.21 21.05
N ASN A 72 -6.05 -6.39 22.07
CA ASN A 72 -6.83 -5.16 21.99
C ASN A 72 -6.04 -3.93 21.52
N ASN A 73 -4.75 -4.11 21.16
CA ASN A 73 -3.94 -2.98 20.70
C ASN A 73 -4.38 -2.58 19.28
N ARG A 74 -4.70 -1.29 19.14
CA ARG A 74 -5.09 -0.68 17.86
C ARG A 74 -4.12 0.41 17.41
N LYS A 75 -3.04 0.64 18.16
CA LYS A 75 -1.93 1.50 17.73
C LYS A 75 -1.03 0.70 16.81
N VAL A 76 -1.16 0.93 15.51
CA VAL A 76 -0.53 0.16 14.45
C VAL A 76 0.11 1.06 13.39
N ALA A 77 1.10 0.51 12.69
CA ALA A 77 1.56 1.04 11.43
C ALA A 77 0.87 0.25 10.29
N ILE A 78 0.36 0.95 9.31
CA ILE A 78 -0.39 0.37 8.19
C ILE A 78 0.36 0.67 6.89
N GLY A 79 0.58 -0.35 6.07
CA GLY A 79 1.06 -0.24 4.71
C GLY A 79 -0.11 -0.28 3.72
N PHE A 80 -0.16 0.68 2.81
CA PHE A 80 -1.09 0.74 1.69
C PHE A 80 -0.33 1.21 0.44
N ASN A 81 0.78 0.53 0.19
CA ASN A 81 1.77 0.94 -0.81
C ASN A 81 1.54 0.22 -2.14
N GLY A 82 1.55 0.96 -3.24
CA GLY A 82 1.46 0.38 -4.58
C GLY A 82 0.10 -0.18 -4.98
N ILE A 83 -0.97 0.15 -4.25
CA ILE A 83 -2.30 -0.44 -4.47
C ILE A 83 -3.37 0.59 -4.83
N SER A 84 -3.26 1.83 -4.39
CA SER A 84 -4.33 2.82 -4.52
C SER A 84 -4.75 3.07 -5.98
N TRP A 85 -3.83 3.02 -6.94
CA TRP A 85 -4.15 3.19 -8.36
C TRP A 85 -4.90 2.02 -9.00
N PHE A 86 -4.97 0.86 -8.33
CA PHE A 86 -5.83 -0.26 -8.75
C PHE A 86 -7.25 -0.18 -8.18
N LEU A 87 -7.51 0.79 -7.31
CA LEU A 87 -8.79 0.99 -6.66
C LEU A 87 -9.49 2.23 -7.23
N THR A 88 -10.80 2.17 -7.33
CA THR A 88 -11.62 3.36 -7.64
C THR A 88 -11.53 4.38 -6.50
N SER A 89 -11.93 5.62 -6.77
CA SER A 89 -11.98 6.66 -5.74
C SER A 89 -12.87 6.27 -4.55
N ASP A 90 -14.02 5.64 -4.81
CA ASP A 90 -14.94 5.18 -3.77
C ASP A 90 -14.32 4.08 -2.91
N GLU A 91 -13.58 3.14 -3.52
CA GLU A 91 -12.88 2.07 -2.81
C GLU A 91 -11.75 2.61 -1.94
N VAL A 92 -10.95 3.56 -2.44
CA VAL A 92 -9.91 4.21 -1.63
C VAL A 92 -10.53 4.93 -0.44
N ASN A 93 -11.57 5.74 -0.67
CA ASN A 93 -12.24 6.47 0.41
C ASN A 93 -12.86 5.54 1.45
N HIS A 94 -13.48 4.44 1.00
CA HIS A 94 -14.01 3.41 1.90
C HIS A 94 -12.88 2.79 2.75
N ALA A 95 -11.82 2.30 2.13
CA ALA A 95 -10.70 1.68 2.82
C ALA A 95 -10.07 2.63 3.85
N MET A 96 -9.81 3.88 3.44
CA MET A 96 -9.24 4.90 4.34
C MET A 96 -10.15 5.19 5.54
N SER A 97 -11.47 5.29 5.32
CA SER A 97 -12.45 5.52 6.38
C SER A 97 -12.50 4.34 7.37
N VAL A 98 -12.51 3.12 6.87
CA VAL A 98 -12.53 1.90 7.70
C VAL A 98 -11.26 1.82 8.55
N LEU A 99 -10.09 1.95 7.92
CA LEU A 99 -8.79 1.90 8.60
C LEU A 99 -8.65 3.00 9.66
N TYR A 100 -9.14 4.20 9.38
CA TYR A 100 -9.16 5.29 10.36
C TYR A 100 -10.03 4.95 11.56
N ASN A 101 -11.26 4.53 11.34
CA ASN A 101 -12.20 4.25 12.42
C ASN A 101 -11.75 3.08 13.30
N TRP A 102 -11.13 2.08 12.70
CA TRP A 102 -10.65 0.89 13.40
C TRP A 102 -9.34 1.15 14.17
N SER A 103 -8.40 1.90 13.62
CA SER A 103 -7.07 2.12 14.23
C SER A 103 -7.15 3.02 15.47
N GLY A 104 -6.25 2.80 16.42
CA GLY A 104 -6.12 3.64 17.62
C GLY A 104 -5.38 4.96 17.35
N ASP A 105 -5.43 5.85 18.33
CA ASP A 105 -4.66 7.09 18.29
C ASP A 105 -3.16 6.79 18.14
N ASP A 106 -2.42 7.72 17.54
CA ASP A 106 -1.00 7.56 17.16
C ASP A 106 -0.69 6.48 16.11
N SER A 107 -1.69 5.84 15.52
CA SER A 107 -1.48 4.99 14.35
C SER A 107 -0.99 5.82 13.16
N LYS A 108 -0.18 5.19 12.32
CA LYS A 108 0.33 5.79 11.09
C LYS A 108 -0.01 4.88 9.92
N LEU A 109 -0.28 5.48 8.78
CA LEU A 109 -0.49 4.77 7.53
C LEU A 109 0.46 5.33 6.49
N PHE A 110 1.22 4.48 5.79
CA PHE A 110 1.95 4.87 4.60
C PHE A 110 1.14 4.51 3.37
N ILE A 111 0.96 5.46 2.47
CA ILE A 111 0.26 5.28 1.21
C ILE A 111 1.09 5.82 0.07
N SER A 112 1.01 5.17 -1.09
CA SER A 112 1.55 5.73 -2.33
C SER A 112 0.48 5.81 -3.42
N GLU A 113 0.60 6.82 -4.27
CA GLU A 113 -0.27 7.07 -5.42
C GLU A 113 0.56 7.47 -6.63
N GLY A 114 0.16 6.99 -7.80
CA GLY A 114 0.76 7.38 -9.07
C GLY A 114 0.14 8.68 -9.58
N ASP A 115 1.00 9.61 -10.00
CA ASP A 115 0.53 10.78 -10.73
C ASP A 115 0.14 10.40 -12.17
N ASN A 116 -0.67 11.24 -12.79
CA ASN A 116 -1.04 11.04 -14.18
C ASN A 116 0.20 11.07 -15.08
N PRO A 117 0.31 10.16 -16.06
CA PRO A 117 1.35 10.25 -17.07
C PRO A 117 1.37 11.62 -17.76
N GLU A 118 2.54 12.08 -18.13
CA GLU A 118 2.78 13.43 -18.68
C GLU A 118 1.89 13.80 -19.88
N THR A 119 1.41 12.80 -20.62
CA THR A 119 0.55 13.04 -21.79
C THR A 119 -0.65 12.08 -21.80
N PRO A 120 -1.82 12.53 -22.34
CA PRO A 120 -3.00 11.68 -22.48
C PRO A 120 -2.73 10.39 -23.28
N GLU A 121 -1.82 10.45 -24.28
CA GLU A 121 -1.46 9.26 -25.07
C GLU A 121 -0.73 8.20 -24.22
N LYS A 122 0.19 8.64 -23.36
CA LYS A 122 0.90 7.74 -22.44
C LYS A 122 -0.06 7.15 -21.41
N ALA A 123 -0.95 7.97 -20.85
CA ALA A 123 -1.97 7.51 -19.92
C ALA A 123 -2.87 6.44 -20.53
N GLU A 124 -3.31 6.64 -21.77
CA GLU A 124 -4.17 5.68 -22.49
C GLU A 124 -3.42 4.36 -22.77
N LYS A 125 -2.16 4.41 -23.22
CA LYS A 125 -1.35 3.21 -23.44
C LYS A 125 -1.17 2.39 -22.16
N LEU A 126 -0.91 3.06 -21.05
CA LEU A 126 -0.72 2.38 -19.77
C LEU A 126 -2.04 1.79 -19.27
N ARG A 127 -3.14 2.52 -19.40
CA ARG A 127 -4.49 2.01 -19.09
C ARG A 127 -4.81 0.75 -19.89
N GLN A 128 -4.60 0.78 -21.20
CA GLN A 128 -4.83 -0.38 -22.08
C GLN A 128 -3.93 -1.57 -21.73
N PHE A 129 -2.66 -1.32 -21.36
CA PHE A 129 -1.76 -2.39 -20.93
C PHE A 129 -2.34 -3.12 -19.71
N TYR A 130 -2.71 -2.36 -18.66
CA TYR A 130 -3.25 -2.95 -17.44
C TYR A 130 -4.63 -3.58 -17.63
N GLU A 131 -5.50 -3.03 -18.47
CA GLU A 131 -6.76 -3.68 -18.83
C GLU A 131 -6.54 -5.02 -19.53
N ASN A 132 -5.57 -5.10 -20.43
CA ASN A 132 -5.26 -6.35 -21.16
C ASN A 132 -4.76 -7.47 -20.25
N VAL A 133 -4.14 -7.14 -19.12
CA VAL A 133 -3.72 -8.11 -18.11
C VAL A 133 -4.77 -8.32 -17.01
N GLY A 134 -5.96 -7.73 -17.17
CA GLY A 134 -7.08 -7.91 -16.25
C GLY A 134 -6.97 -7.13 -14.94
N GLN A 135 -6.12 -6.10 -14.92
CA GLN A 135 -5.83 -5.27 -13.74
C GLN A 135 -6.03 -3.79 -14.09
N PRO A 136 -7.27 -3.29 -14.20
CA PRO A 136 -7.50 -1.90 -14.57
C PRO A 136 -6.91 -0.93 -13.55
N ILE A 137 -6.41 0.21 -14.04
CA ILE A 137 -5.86 1.27 -13.20
C ILE A 137 -6.74 2.52 -13.25
N PHE A 138 -6.82 3.21 -12.12
CA PHE A 138 -7.64 4.39 -11.91
C PHE A 138 -6.76 5.54 -11.40
N TYR A 139 -6.31 6.38 -12.31
CA TYR A 139 -5.53 7.57 -11.93
C TYR A 139 -6.38 8.56 -11.16
N LYS A 140 -5.78 9.12 -10.10
CA LYS A 140 -6.38 10.17 -9.29
C LYS A 140 -5.45 11.37 -9.27
N PRO A 141 -5.91 12.56 -9.72
CA PRO A 141 -5.10 13.76 -9.58
C PRO A 141 -4.69 13.98 -8.12
N MET A 142 -3.43 14.34 -7.89
CA MET A 142 -2.91 14.54 -6.54
C MET A 142 -3.72 15.57 -5.73
N GLU A 143 -4.30 16.58 -6.40
CA GLU A 143 -5.21 17.55 -5.79
C GLU A 143 -6.52 16.95 -5.27
N GLU A 144 -7.01 15.87 -5.88
CA GLU A 144 -8.20 15.14 -5.44
C GLU A 144 -7.86 14.09 -4.38
N PHE A 145 -6.65 13.54 -4.43
CA PHE A 145 -6.18 12.48 -3.55
C PHE A 145 -6.30 12.85 -2.06
N ALA A 146 -5.96 14.09 -1.69
CA ALA A 146 -6.10 14.57 -0.32
C ALA A 146 -7.54 14.51 0.21
N ALA A 147 -8.55 14.58 -0.66
CA ALA A 147 -9.94 14.42 -0.26
C ALA A 147 -10.31 12.94 -0.09
N LEU A 148 -9.72 12.05 -0.89
CA LEU A 148 -10.02 10.62 -0.85
C LEU A 148 -9.50 9.94 0.42
N ILE A 149 -8.39 10.40 0.96
CA ILE A 149 -7.79 9.84 2.17
C ILE A 149 -8.40 10.34 3.47
N GLN A 150 -9.39 11.25 3.41
CA GLN A 150 -10.09 11.69 4.62
C GLN A 150 -10.75 10.49 5.34
N PRO A 151 -10.76 10.47 6.70
CA PRO A 151 -10.40 11.58 7.60
C PRO A 151 -8.93 11.60 8.06
N TRP A 152 -8.02 10.86 7.44
CA TRP A 152 -6.60 10.93 7.73
C TRP A 152 -6.01 12.30 7.37
N ASN A 153 -4.97 12.72 8.10
CA ASN A 153 -4.20 13.92 7.81
C ASN A 153 -2.86 13.52 7.19
N ILE A 154 -2.43 14.20 6.13
CA ILE A 154 -1.08 14.03 5.61
C ILE A 154 -0.10 14.59 6.65
N ALA A 155 0.80 13.72 7.13
CA ALA A 155 1.82 14.10 8.09
C ALA A 155 3.01 14.77 7.40
N GLU A 156 3.76 15.59 8.14
CA GLU A 156 5.05 16.10 7.66
C GLU A 156 6.01 14.94 7.31
N PRO A 157 6.78 15.04 6.24
CA PRO A 157 6.99 16.21 5.39
C PRO A 157 6.05 16.30 4.17
N GLY A 158 4.90 15.66 4.18
CA GLY A 158 3.94 15.64 3.09
C GLY A 158 4.12 14.46 2.13
N MET A 159 3.40 14.52 1.01
CA MET A 159 3.60 13.55 -0.08
C MET A 159 4.87 13.94 -0.86
N LYS A 160 5.77 12.98 -1.04
CA LYS A 160 7.01 13.16 -1.79
C LYS A 160 7.16 12.06 -2.83
N LYS A 161 7.94 12.30 -3.87
CA LYS A 161 8.33 11.25 -4.80
C LYS A 161 9.02 10.11 -4.04
N LEU A 162 8.77 8.86 -4.44
CA LEU A 162 9.38 7.70 -3.75
C LEU A 162 10.91 7.74 -3.82
N GLU A 163 11.49 8.24 -4.91
CA GLU A 163 12.94 8.41 -5.06
C GLU A 163 13.52 9.34 -3.97
N GLU A 164 12.77 10.36 -3.55
CA GLU A 164 13.19 11.25 -2.45
C GLU A 164 13.15 10.55 -1.09
N TRP A 165 12.17 9.65 -0.88
CA TRP A 165 12.09 8.83 0.33
C TRP A 165 13.23 7.81 0.41
N LEU A 166 13.61 7.23 -0.73
CA LEU A 166 14.66 6.22 -0.83
C LEU A 166 16.07 6.83 -0.93
N GLU A 167 16.18 8.17 -0.91
CA GLU A 167 17.46 8.90 -1.10
C GLU A 167 18.24 8.42 -2.34
N MET A 168 17.49 8.08 -3.40
CA MET A 168 18.08 7.55 -4.64
C MET A 168 18.95 8.61 -5.32
N SER A 169 20.05 8.15 -5.93
CA SER A 169 20.90 9.05 -6.72
C SER A 169 20.16 9.55 -7.96
N THR A 170 20.48 10.74 -8.43
CA THR A 170 19.92 11.32 -9.67
C THR A 170 20.08 10.37 -10.87
N GLU A 171 21.21 9.67 -10.96
CA GLU A 171 21.50 8.71 -12.03
C GLU A 171 20.52 7.52 -12.02
N VAL A 172 20.16 7.01 -10.83
CA VAL A 172 19.19 5.93 -10.69
C VAL A 172 17.79 6.41 -11.04
N SER A 173 17.41 7.60 -10.58
CA SER A 173 16.12 8.22 -10.92
C SER A 173 15.95 8.42 -12.43
N GLU A 174 16.97 8.94 -13.11
CA GLU A 174 16.96 9.12 -14.58
C GLU A 174 16.83 7.78 -15.32
N THR A 175 17.45 6.73 -14.81
CA THR A 175 17.33 5.39 -15.39
C THR A 175 15.92 4.85 -15.24
N ILE A 176 15.32 4.99 -14.05
CA ILE A 176 13.94 4.59 -13.79
C ILE A 176 12.98 5.38 -14.69
N GLU A 177 13.10 6.70 -14.77
CA GLU A 177 12.27 7.52 -15.66
C GLU A 177 12.36 7.08 -17.13
N LYS A 178 13.56 6.69 -17.57
CA LYS A 178 13.79 6.21 -18.94
C LYS A 178 13.18 4.84 -19.20
N ASP A 179 13.32 3.92 -18.27
CA ASP A 179 12.83 2.54 -18.40
C ASP A 179 11.32 2.45 -18.18
N TRP A 180 10.77 3.31 -17.35
CA TRP A 180 9.34 3.43 -17.08
C TRP A 180 8.67 4.54 -17.87
N GLN A 181 9.10 4.76 -19.11
CA GLN A 181 8.61 5.81 -20.01
C GLN A 181 7.08 5.91 -20.02
N GLY A 182 6.53 6.84 -19.25
CA GLY A 182 5.12 7.17 -19.26
C GLY A 182 4.33 6.79 -18.02
N VAL A 183 4.90 6.08 -17.09
CA VAL A 183 4.38 6.05 -15.71
C VAL A 183 4.73 7.40 -15.11
N GLY A 184 3.75 8.17 -14.68
CA GLY A 184 3.99 9.41 -13.95
C GLY A 184 4.81 9.17 -12.69
N ALA A 185 5.23 10.22 -12.01
CA ALA A 185 5.91 10.08 -10.72
C ALA A 185 5.02 9.33 -9.72
N ILE A 186 5.63 8.47 -8.89
CA ILE A 186 4.94 7.84 -7.77
C ILE A 186 5.27 8.65 -6.52
N TYR A 187 4.24 9.10 -5.83
CA TYR A 187 4.35 9.83 -4.57
C TYR A 187 3.97 8.92 -3.41
N GLY A 188 4.68 9.06 -2.31
CA GLY A 188 4.35 8.40 -1.07
C GLY A 188 4.36 9.36 0.10
N GLY A 189 3.62 9.04 1.14
CA GLY A 189 3.57 9.85 2.35
C GLY A 189 2.95 9.12 3.53
N PHE A 190 3.24 9.63 4.71
CA PHE A 190 2.62 9.14 5.94
C PHE A 190 1.34 9.91 6.22
N LEU A 191 0.33 9.17 6.62
CA LEU A 191 -0.92 9.69 7.14
C LEU A 191 -0.95 9.51 8.66
N ALA A 192 -1.55 10.46 9.34
CA ALA A 192 -1.73 10.45 10.79
C ALA A 192 -3.20 10.68 11.16
N LYS A 193 -3.58 10.13 12.29
CA LYS A 193 -4.85 10.37 12.93
C LYS A 193 -4.90 11.74 13.59
#